data_1659d2a7a950855b38e0d494e34eb567
#
_entry.id   1659d2a7a950855b38e0d494e34eb567
#
_cell.length_a   1.000
_cell.length_b   1.000
_cell.length_c   1.000
_cell.angle_alpha   90.00
_cell.angle_beta   90.00
_cell.angle_gamma   90.00
#
_symmetry.space_group_name_H-M   'P 1'
#
loop_
_entity.id
_entity.type
_entity.pdbx_description
1 polymer ?
#
loop_
_entity_poly.entity_id
_entity_poly.type
_entity_poly.pdbx_seq_one_letter_code
_entity_poly.pdbx_strand_id
1 'polypeptide(L)'
;MMLLVSIRLEIKMMAQELITSRQNTAVKNVIKLKQKKNRDREKQFILEGTKLFMEAEAWKVAITAVFVTPQWIEGAEETVKSAFKRLKDTGIPVFTVDTGVFDAMSALKMPEGILCTAHKFDASEKVFEKKCKKNGKKCLSYVILDDVQDPGNVGTIIRTADAAGFDGIICSSKTADIYNEKVLRGAMGSVFHLPVLQTCALEETVLFLKEQGTRMIGTSLQGKTSLSASLAAQKAVGIILGNESKGMSKGMADLCDDLYKLPMYGHAESLNVSVAAGILMYDIARAMHE
;
A
#
# COMPACT_ATOMS: atom_id res chain seq x y z
N MET A 1 -19.55 -2.02 43.07
CA MET A 1 -20.06 -3.39 42.82
C MET A 1 -20.61 -3.56 41.40
N MET A 2 -21.41 -2.61 40.88
CA MET A 2 -21.90 -2.67 39.47
C MET A 2 -20.80 -2.59 38.39
N LEU A 3 -19.75 -1.79 38.60
CA LEU A 3 -18.66 -1.66 37.63
C LEU A 3 -17.86 -2.97 37.47
N LEU A 4 -17.59 -3.68 38.56
CA LEU A 4 -16.90 -4.99 38.56
C LEU A 4 -17.74 -6.12 37.93
N VAL A 5 -19.08 -6.02 38.02
CA VAL A 5 -19.98 -6.97 37.37
C VAL A 5 -20.07 -6.70 35.88
N SER A 6 -20.06 -5.41 35.45
CA SER A 6 -20.00 -5.02 34.04
C SER A 6 -18.71 -5.50 33.37
N ILE A 7 -17.57 -5.28 34.00
CA ILE A 7 -16.24 -5.73 33.51
C ILE A 7 -16.20 -7.28 33.45
N ARG A 8 -16.75 -7.99 34.41
CA ARG A 8 -16.84 -9.46 34.41
C ARG A 8 -17.80 -9.99 33.33
N LEU A 9 -18.90 -9.29 33.04
CA LEU A 9 -19.81 -9.64 31.95
C LEU A 9 -19.14 -9.36 30.57
N GLU A 10 -18.42 -8.24 30.44
CA GLU A 10 -17.66 -7.95 29.22
C GLU A 10 -16.56 -8.99 28.97
N ILE A 11 -15.82 -9.39 30.00
CA ILE A 11 -14.83 -10.47 29.93
C ILE A 11 -15.50 -11.82 29.61
N LYS A 12 -16.69 -12.09 30.10
CA LYS A 12 -17.41 -13.34 29.83
C LYS A 12 -18.06 -13.37 28.44
N MET A 13 -18.41 -12.22 27.87
CA MET A 13 -18.83 -12.06 26.46
C MET A 13 -17.62 -12.13 25.49
N MET A 14 -16.38 -11.97 25.97
CA MET A 14 -15.15 -12.12 25.21
C MET A 14 -14.57 -13.54 25.22
N ALA A 15 -15.24 -14.51 25.84
CA ALA A 15 -14.79 -15.92 25.88
C ALA A 15 -14.98 -16.63 24.53
N GLN A 16 -14.37 -16.12 23.47
CA GLN A 16 -13.93 -16.98 22.41
C GLN A 16 -12.72 -17.77 22.94
N GLU A 17 -12.76 -19.08 22.75
CA GLU A 17 -11.73 -20.01 23.23
C GLU A 17 -10.35 -19.54 22.76
N LEU A 18 -9.41 -19.33 23.70
CA LEU A 18 -8.04 -18.90 23.42
C LEU A 18 -7.35 -19.95 22.53
N ILE A 19 -6.92 -19.54 21.36
CA ILE A 19 -6.18 -20.42 20.45
C ILE A 19 -4.73 -20.56 20.94
N THR A 20 -4.40 -21.74 21.45
CA THR A 20 -3.04 -22.08 21.94
C THR A 20 -2.26 -22.99 21.00
N SER A 21 -2.87 -23.42 19.90
CA SER A 21 -2.23 -24.36 18.96
C SER A 21 -1.98 -23.73 17.58
N ARG A 22 -0.74 -23.85 17.11
CA ARG A 22 -0.36 -23.53 15.72
C ARG A 22 -1.03 -24.42 14.69
N GLN A 23 -1.62 -25.55 15.12
CA GLN A 23 -2.35 -26.48 14.24
C GLN A 23 -3.80 -26.04 13.97
N ASN A 24 -4.28 -25.01 14.68
CA ASN A 24 -5.59 -24.43 14.42
C ASN A 24 -5.73 -24.00 12.94
N THR A 25 -6.86 -24.30 12.32
CA THR A 25 -7.10 -24.07 10.90
C THR A 25 -7.01 -22.57 10.54
N ALA A 26 -7.55 -21.67 11.37
CA ALA A 26 -7.49 -20.24 11.15
C ALA A 26 -6.03 -19.75 11.17
N VAL A 27 -5.23 -20.20 12.15
CA VAL A 27 -3.79 -19.87 12.26
C VAL A 27 -3.02 -20.35 11.03
N LYS A 28 -3.23 -21.60 10.61
CA LYS A 28 -2.60 -22.16 9.40
C LYS A 28 -2.93 -21.35 8.14
N ASN A 29 -4.16 -20.92 8.02
CA ASN A 29 -4.59 -20.09 6.86
C ASN A 29 -3.85 -18.76 6.82
N VAL A 30 -3.70 -18.07 7.96
CA VAL A 30 -2.90 -16.84 8.03
C VAL A 30 -1.45 -17.11 7.64
N ILE A 31 -0.81 -18.12 8.23
CA ILE A 31 0.59 -18.47 7.92
C ILE A 31 0.80 -18.73 6.43
N LYS A 32 -0.15 -19.40 5.76
CA LYS A 32 -0.09 -19.61 4.31
C LYS A 32 -0.10 -18.32 3.51
N LEU A 33 -0.81 -17.28 3.95
CA LEU A 33 -0.90 -16.00 3.27
C LEU A 33 0.42 -15.20 3.25
N LYS A 34 1.43 -15.58 4.02
CA LYS A 34 2.79 -15.04 3.90
C LYS A 34 3.38 -15.28 2.50
N GLN A 35 2.95 -16.32 1.80
CA GLN A 35 3.40 -16.64 0.44
C GLN A 35 2.48 -16.02 -0.61
N LYS A 36 3.05 -15.32 -1.61
CA LYS A 36 2.32 -14.66 -2.70
C LYS A 36 1.34 -15.60 -3.40
N LYS A 37 1.77 -16.82 -3.75
CA LYS A 37 0.90 -17.82 -4.42
C LYS A 37 -0.39 -18.11 -3.67
N ASN A 38 -0.34 -18.12 -2.33
CA ASN A 38 -1.52 -18.37 -1.51
C ASN A 38 -2.40 -17.11 -1.42
N ARG A 39 -1.80 -15.90 -1.31
CA ARG A 39 -2.55 -14.64 -1.40
C ARG A 39 -3.31 -14.53 -2.72
N ASP A 40 -2.68 -14.95 -3.82
CA ASP A 40 -3.30 -14.90 -5.17
C ASP A 40 -4.44 -15.92 -5.30
N ARG A 41 -4.28 -17.11 -4.73
CA ARG A 41 -5.31 -18.16 -4.74
C ARG A 41 -6.51 -17.81 -3.87
N GLU A 42 -6.27 -17.40 -2.62
CA GLU A 42 -7.32 -17.09 -1.64
C GLU A 42 -7.91 -15.69 -1.84
N LYS A 43 -7.30 -14.85 -2.71
CA LYS A 43 -7.65 -13.44 -2.89
C LYS A 43 -7.65 -12.66 -1.56
N GLN A 44 -6.76 -13.02 -0.65
CA GLN A 44 -6.61 -12.41 0.67
C GLN A 44 -5.17 -12.01 0.95
N PHE A 45 -4.99 -11.08 1.88
CA PHE A 45 -3.69 -10.65 2.37
C PHE A 45 -3.72 -10.36 3.87
N ILE A 46 -2.53 -10.13 4.46
CA ILE A 46 -2.34 -9.88 5.89
C ILE A 46 -2.10 -8.40 6.12
N LEU A 47 -2.75 -7.87 7.15
CA LEU A 47 -2.50 -6.56 7.73
C LEU A 47 -2.01 -6.77 9.17
N GLU A 48 -0.82 -6.29 9.51
CA GLU A 48 -0.24 -6.47 10.83
C GLU A 48 0.08 -5.12 11.48
N GLY A 49 -0.34 -4.96 12.73
CA GLY A 49 -0.12 -3.80 13.58
C GLY A 49 -1.33 -2.88 13.71
N THR A 50 -1.38 -2.18 14.84
CA THR A 50 -2.51 -1.32 15.25
C THR A 50 -2.79 -0.22 14.24
N LYS A 51 -1.74 0.40 13.69
CA LYS A 51 -1.92 1.47 12.71
C LYS A 51 -2.59 0.98 11.43
N LEU A 52 -2.13 -0.14 10.85
CA LEU A 52 -2.75 -0.69 9.63
C LEU A 52 -4.18 -1.16 9.88
N PHE A 53 -4.47 -1.69 11.07
CA PHE A 53 -5.83 -2.01 11.50
C PHE A 53 -6.72 -0.77 11.51
N MET A 54 -6.28 0.33 12.13
CA MET A 54 -7.05 1.58 12.22
C MET A 54 -7.31 2.19 10.83
N GLU A 55 -6.30 2.22 9.97
CA GLU A 55 -6.43 2.68 8.58
C GLU A 55 -7.40 1.79 7.79
N ALA A 56 -7.30 0.47 7.93
CA ALA A 56 -8.19 -0.46 7.25
C ALA A 56 -9.65 -0.32 7.68
N GLU A 57 -9.90 -0.08 8.97
CA GLU A 57 -11.25 0.17 9.49
C GLU A 57 -11.80 1.51 8.97
N ALA A 58 -11.00 2.58 9.04
CA ALA A 58 -11.39 3.92 8.58
C ALA A 58 -11.74 3.95 7.09
N TRP A 59 -10.98 3.23 6.27
CA TRP A 59 -11.16 3.14 4.81
C TRP A 59 -12.06 1.99 4.37
N LYS A 60 -12.71 1.30 5.33
CA LYS A 60 -13.68 0.22 5.08
C LYS A 60 -13.11 -0.89 4.19
N VAL A 61 -11.85 -1.25 4.46
CA VAL A 61 -11.22 -2.41 3.84
C VAL A 61 -12.01 -3.66 4.19
N ALA A 62 -12.21 -4.55 3.23
CA ALA A 62 -12.98 -5.78 3.43
C ALA A 62 -12.21 -6.79 4.30
N ILE A 63 -12.12 -6.50 5.61
CA ILE A 63 -11.50 -7.38 6.61
C ILE A 63 -12.30 -8.67 6.70
N THR A 64 -11.63 -9.82 6.71
CA THR A 64 -12.25 -11.15 6.73
C THR A 64 -12.10 -11.86 8.07
N ALA A 65 -11.06 -11.54 8.84
CA ALA A 65 -10.87 -12.02 10.21
C ALA A 65 -9.89 -11.12 10.96
N VAL A 66 -10.00 -11.10 12.28
CA VAL A 66 -9.07 -10.39 13.19
C VAL A 66 -8.49 -11.37 14.18
N PHE A 67 -7.20 -11.29 14.42
CA PHE A 67 -6.46 -12.08 15.40
C PHE A 67 -5.78 -11.14 16.39
N VAL A 68 -6.03 -11.32 17.68
CA VAL A 68 -5.51 -10.47 18.74
C VAL A 68 -4.95 -11.28 19.89
N THR A 69 -3.93 -10.74 20.56
CA THR A 69 -3.47 -11.29 21.83
C THR A 69 -4.24 -10.68 23.01
N PRO A 70 -4.37 -11.37 24.16
CA PRO A 70 -4.94 -10.79 25.37
C PRO A 70 -4.28 -9.47 25.77
N GLN A 71 -2.94 -9.42 25.68
CA GLN A 71 -2.14 -8.24 26.05
C GLN A 71 -2.47 -7.03 25.19
N TRP A 72 -2.69 -7.24 23.87
CA TRP A 72 -3.10 -6.15 22.97
C TRP A 72 -4.48 -5.60 23.36
N ILE A 73 -5.44 -6.48 23.68
CA ILE A 73 -6.81 -6.07 24.07
C ILE A 73 -6.76 -5.21 25.34
N GLU A 74 -5.97 -5.63 26.34
CA GLU A 74 -5.83 -4.92 27.60
C GLU A 74 -5.12 -3.56 27.43
N GLY A 75 -4.04 -3.52 26.61
CA GLY A 75 -3.19 -2.36 26.43
C GLY A 75 -3.66 -1.36 25.37
N ALA A 76 -4.67 -1.69 24.55
CA ALA A 76 -5.14 -0.82 23.48
C ALA A 76 -5.81 0.47 24.02
N GLU A 77 -5.56 1.58 23.33
CA GLU A 77 -6.23 2.86 23.61
C GLU A 77 -7.72 2.81 23.33
N GLU A 78 -8.51 3.69 23.98
CA GLU A 78 -9.97 3.71 23.83
C GLU A 78 -10.46 3.95 22.38
N THR A 79 -9.74 4.73 21.61
CA THR A 79 -10.01 4.95 20.18
C THR A 79 -9.87 3.66 19.38
N VAL A 80 -8.85 2.87 19.67
CA VAL A 80 -8.58 1.56 19.05
C VAL A 80 -9.61 0.53 19.49
N LYS A 81 -9.94 0.49 20.78
CA LYS A 81 -11.00 -0.39 21.33
C LYS A 81 -12.35 -0.10 20.69
N SER A 82 -12.66 1.18 20.47
CA SER A 82 -13.90 1.59 19.81
C SER A 82 -13.97 1.13 18.36
N ALA A 83 -12.86 1.26 17.59
CA ALA A 83 -12.76 0.77 16.23
C ALA A 83 -12.88 -0.77 16.19
N PHE A 84 -12.19 -1.47 17.07
CA PHE A 84 -12.26 -2.91 17.21
C PHE A 84 -13.69 -3.40 17.53
N LYS A 85 -14.40 -2.70 18.43
CA LYS A 85 -15.80 -3.00 18.75
C LYS A 85 -16.69 -2.83 17.53
N ARG A 86 -16.61 -1.68 16.81
CA ARG A 86 -17.39 -1.47 15.58
C ARG A 86 -17.19 -2.60 14.59
N LEU A 87 -15.93 -3.01 14.37
CA LEU A 87 -15.64 -4.10 13.46
C LEU A 87 -16.22 -5.44 13.94
N LYS A 88 -16.11 -5.74 15.23
CA LYS A 88 -16.68 -6.96 15.83
C LYS A 88 -18.21 -7.00 15.67
N ASP A 89 -18.87 -5.85 15.81
CA ASP A 89 -20.34 -5.72 15.67
C ASP A 89 -20.82 -5.99 14.23
N THR A 90 -19.92 -5.96 13.22
CA THR A 90 -20.25 -6.38 11.84
C THR A 90 -20.35 -7.90 11.66
N GLY A 91 -20.03 -8.70 12.70
CA GLY A 91 -20.04 -10.17 12.64
C GLY A 91 -18.76 -10.79 12.05
N ILE A 92 -17.71 -10.00 11.82
CA ILE A 92 -16.41 -10.52 11.36
C ILE A 92 -15.80 -11.43 12.44
N PRO A 93 -15.28 -12.62 12.09
CA PRO A 93 -14.62 -13.52 13.03
C PRO A 93 -13.44 -12.84 13.73
N VAL A 94 -13.45 -12.88 15.05
CA VAL A 94 -12.37 -12.40 15.91
C VAL A 94 -11.81 -13.57 16.69
N PHE A 95 -10.51 -13.78 16.65
CA PHE A 95 -9.81 -14.86 17.33
C PHE A 95 -8.86 -14.30 18.37
N THR A 96 -9.00 -14.75 19.62
CA THR A 96 -8.01 -14.49 20.66
C THR A 96 -6.94 -15.59 20.58
N VAL A 97 -5.67 -15.17 20.45
CA VAL A 97 -4.55 -16.07 20.16
C VAL A 97 -3.47 -15.90 21.23
N ASP A 98 -2.94 -17.02 21.71
CA ASP A 98 -1.78 -17.03 22.59
C ASP A 98 -0.56 -16.34 21.93
N THR A 99 0.23 -15.62 22.72
CA THR A 99 1.39 -14.86 22.22
C THR A 99 2.36 -15.71 21.43
N GLY A 100 2.68 -16.93 21.89
CA GLY A 100 3.61 -17.83 21.19
C GLY A 100 3.05 -18.38 19.88
N VAL A 101 1.71 -18.45 19.73
CA VAL A 101 1.05 -18.77 18.47
C VAL A 101 1.01 -17.55 17.57
N PHE A 102 0.75 -16.35 18.12
CA PHE A 102 0.75 -15.11 17.39
C PHE A 102 2.11 -14.81 16.75
N ASP A 103 3.21 -15.02 17.48
CA ASP A 103 4.58 -14.87 16.96
C ASP A 103 4.84 -15.71 15.71
N ALA A 104 4.27 -16.91 15.63
CA ALA A 104 4.37 -17.74 14.43
C ALA A 104 3.58 -17.18 13.23
N MET A 105 2.52 -16.43 13.49
CA MET A 105 1.71 -15.76 12.48
C MET A 105 2.35 -14.46 12.00
N SER A 106 3.04 -13.75 12.88
CA SER A 106 3.67 -12.46 12.64
C SER A 106 4.86 -12.54 11.68
N ALA A 107 5.11 -11.44 10.95
CA ALA A 107 6.34 -11.19 10.20
C ALA A 107 7.31 -10.25 10.96
N LEU A 108 6.91 -9.75 12.12
CA LEU A 108 7.70 -8.81 12.93
C LEU A 108 8.53 -9.56 13.97
N LYS A 109 9.68 -8.98 14.30
CA LYS A 109 10.51 -9.46 15.44
C LYS A 109 9.86 -9.14 16.80
N MET A 110 9.11 -8.05 16.85
CA MET A 110 8.37 -7.61 18.04
C MET A 110 6.93 -7.28 17.60
N PRO A 111 6.03 -8.28 17.58
CA PRO A 111 4.64 -8.10 17.18
C PRO A 111 3.88 -7.23 18.17
N GLU A 112 3.00 -6.37 17.66
CA GLU A 112 2.10 -5.56 18.52
C GLU A 112 0.95 -6.36 19.11
N GLY A 113 0.64 -7.55 18.56
CA GLY A 113 -0.43 -8.42 19.05
C GLY A 113 -1.77 -8.26 18.34
N ILE A 114 -1.82 -7.57 17.21
CA ILE A 114 -2.99 -7.52 16.31
C ILE A 114 -2.58 -7.82 14.88
N LEU A 115 -3.39 -8.66 14.22
CA LEU A 115 -3.25 -9.02 12.81
C LEU A 115 -4.66 -9.22 12.22
N CYS A 116 -4.87 -8.74 10.99
CA CYS A 116 -6.10 -8.96 10.25
C CYS A 116 -5.81 -9.66 8.92
N THR A 117 -6.78 -10.42 8.44
CA THR A 117 -6.84 -10.82 7.02
C THR A 117 -7.89 -9.98 6.31
N ALA A 118 -7.64 -9.64 5.05
CA ALA A 118 -8.57 -8.85 4.25
C ALA A 118 -8.58 -9.34 2.80
N HIS A 119 -9.69 -9.08 2.08
CA HIS A 119 -9.75 -9.34 0.65
C HIS A 119 -8.87 -8.38 -0.14
N LYS A 120 -8.19 -8.91 -1.16
CA LYS A 120 -7.48 -8.07 -2.13
C LYS A 120 -8.44 -7.09 -2.80
N PHE A 121 -7.92 -5.91 -3.14
CA PHE A 121 -8.71 -4.91 -3.88
C PHE A 121 -9.02 -5.41 -5.29
N ASP A 122 -10.14 -4.93 -5.83
CA ASP A 122 -10.38 -5.04 -7.26
C ASP A 122 -9.41 -4.08 -7.99
N ALA A 123 -8.42 -4.68 -8.64
CA ALA A 123 -7.39 -4.00 -9.41
C ALA A 123 -7.69 -4.01 -10.92
N SER A 124 -8.97 -4.13 -11.32
CA SER A 124 -9.35 -4.01 -12.72
C SER A 124 -9.16 -2.58 -13.23
N GLU A 125 -8.79 -2.44 -14.50
CA GLU A 125 -8.60 -1.14 -15.17
C GLU A 125 -9.81 -0.23 -15.00
N LYS A 126 -11.03 -0.78 -15.15
CA LYS A 126 -12.29 -0.04 -14.97
C LYS A 126 -12.43 0.56 -13.55
N VAL A 127 -12.07 -0.21 -12.52
CA VAL A 127 -12.12 0.27 -11.13
C VAL A 127 -11.03 1.29 -10.87
N PHE A 128 -9.82 1.06 -11.40
CA PHE A 128 -8.72 2.00 -11.34
C PHE A 128 -9.10 3.37 -11.94
N GLU A 129 -9.55 3.40 -13.18
CA GLU A 129 -9.98 4.63 -13.85
C GLU A 129 -11.11 5.35 -13.10
N LYS A 130 -12.14 4.61 -12.65
CA LYS A 130 -13.25 5.18 -11.91
C LYS A 130 -12.80 5.84 -10.61
N LYS A 131 -11.84 5.23 -9.89
CA LYS A 131 -11.30 5.78 -8.65
C LYS A 131 -10.47 7.02 -8.91
N CYS A 132 -9.60 7.03 -9.91
CA CYS A 132 -8.78 8.19 -10.27
C CYS A 132 -9.65 9.40 -10.67
N LYS A 133 -10.71 9.19 -11.45
CA LYS A 133 -11.62 10.25 -11.91
C LYS A 133 -12.58 10.79 -10.83
N LYS A 134 -12.77 10.07 -9.72
CA LYS A 134 -13.74 10.42 -8.67
C LYS A 134 -13.44 11.74 -7.97
N ASN A 135 -12.21 12.20 -7.97
CA ASN A 135 -11.77 13.37 -7.21
C ASN A 135 -12.06 14.72 -7.92
N GLY A 136 -12.62 14.72 -9.14
CA GLY A 136 -12.99 15.94 -9.86
C GLY A 136 -11.83 16.87 -10.19
N LYS A 137 -10.58 16.40 -10.12
CA LYS A 137 -9.39 17.19 -10.43
C LYS A 137 -9.32 17.55 -11.90
N LYS A 138 -8.78 18.73 -12.21
CA LYS A 138 -8.53 19.19 -13.58
C LYS A 138 -7.38 18.45 -14.25
N CYS A 139 -6.38 18.05 -13.47
CA CYS A 139 -5.22 17.30 -13.93
C CYS A 139 -5.05 16.06 -13.08
N LEU A 140 -4.88 14.90 -13.72
CA LEU A 140 -4.61 13.63 -13.06
C LEU A 140 -3.11 13.36 -13.01
N SER A 141 -2.65 12.69 -11.95
CA SER A 141 -1.25 12.35 -11.76
C SER A 141 -1.05 10.89 -11.39
N TYR A 142 -0.13 10.23 -12.08
CA TYR A 142 0.14 8.80 -11.93
C TYR A 142 1.60 8.53 -11.62
N VAL A 143 1.85 7.52 -10.78
CA VAL A 143 3.19 6.93 -10.60
C VAL A 143 3.21 5.55 -11.25
N ILE A 144 4.17 5.34 -12.14
CA ILE A 144 4.32 4.12 -12.92
C ILE A 144 5.63 3.44 -12.50
N LEU A 145 5.54 2.20 -12.02
CA LEU A 145 6.67 1.43 -11.52
C LEU A 145 7.06 0.34 -12.53
N ASP A 146 8.17 0.57 -13.23
CA ASP A 146 8.76 -0.37 -14.19
C ASP A 146 9.77 -1.26 -13.47
N ASP A 147 9.30 -2.40 -12.97
CA ASP A 147 10.11 -3.45 -12.31
C ASP A 147 10.84 -2.99 -11.04
N VAL A 148 10.26 -2.08 -10.24
CA VAL A 148 10.79 -1.73 -8.90
C VAL A 148 10.61 -2.93 -7.97
N GLN A 149 11.72 -3.55 -7.56
CA GLN A 149 11.69 -4.87 -6.91
C GLN A 149 11.83 -4.83 -5.38
N ASP A 150 12.45 -3.81 -4.79
CA ASP A 150 12.54 -3.72 -3.34
C ASP A 150 11.19 -3.33 -2.72
N PRO A 151 10.62 -4.17 -1.83
CA PRO A 151 9.32 -3.88 -1.21
C PRO A 151 9.34 -2.61 -0.34
N GLY A 152 10.48 -2.23 0.23
CA GLY A 152 10.62 -1.01 1.01
C GLY A 152 10.51 0.23 0.13
N ASN A 153 11.14 0.22 -1.06
CA ASN A 153 11.03 1.28 -2.04
C ASN A 153 9.58 1.44 -2.52
N VAL A 154 8.94 0.33 -2.90
CA VAL A 154 7.53 0.36 -3.36
C VAL A 154 6.62 0.94 -2.28
N GLY A 155 6.74 0.49 -1.02
CA GLY A 155 5.94 1.03 0.08
C GLY A 155 6.17 2.52 0.32
N THR A 156 7.42 2.97 0.28
CA THR A 156 7.79 4.38 0.42
C THR A 156 7.24 5.23 -0.72
N ILE A 157 7.32 4.74 -1.97
CA ILE A 157 6.78 5.42 -3.15
C ILE A 157 5.25 5.58 -3.03
N ILE A 158 4.53 4.52 -2.65
CA ILE A 158 3.07 4.57 -2.46
C ILE A 158 2.70 5.64 -1.43
N ARG A 159 3.39 5.67 -0.28
CA ARG A 159 3.16 6.65 0.76
C ARG A 159 3.46 8.08 0.31
N THR A 160 4.54 8.26 -0.44
CA THR A 160 4.93 9.59 -0.93
C THR A 160 3.98 10.09 -2.02
N ALA A 161 3.50 9.19 -2.89
CA ALA A 161 2.50 9.51 -3.91
C ALA A 161 1.18 9.98 -3.29
N ASP A 162 0.73 9.30 -2.24
CA ASP A 162 -0.45 9.71 -1.46
C ASP A 162 -0.24 11.10 -0.83
N ALA A 163 0.89 11.30 -0.15
CA ALA A 163 1.23 12.58 0.48
C ALA A 163 1.38 13.74 -0.51
N ALA A 164 1.88 13.47 -1.73
CA ALA A 164 2.01 14.45 -2.80
C ALA A 164 0.71 14.64 -3.60
N GLY A 165 -0.35 13.92 -3.27
CA GLY A 165 -1.67 14.06 -3.86
C GLY A 165 -1.80 13.45 -5.26
N PHE A 166 -1.03 12.43 -5.58
CA PHE A 166 -1.18 11.67 -6.82
C PHE A 166 -2.49 10.86 -6.83
N ASP A 167 -2.99 10.54 -8.01
CA ASP A 167 -4.32 9.95 -8.19
C ASP A 167 -4.31 8.43 -8.36
N GLY A 168 -3.15 7.84 -8.68
CA GLY A 168 -3.04 6.40 -8.82
C GLY A 168 -1.62 5.89 -9.07
N ILE A 169 -1.44 4.59 -8.88
CA ILE A 169 -0.18 3.89 -9.06
C ILE A 169 -0.38 2.74 -10.04
N ILE A 170 0.52 2.60 -11.00
CA ILE A 170 0.52 1.54 -12.00
C ILE A 170 1.83 0.78 -11.86
N CYS A 171 1.75 -0.53 -11.68
CA CYS A 171 2.90 -1.40 -11.45
C CYS A 171 3.01 -2.45 -12.55
N SER A 172 4.21 -2.73 -13.01
CA SER A 172 4.49 -3.92 -13.81
C SER A 172 4.23 -5.20 -13.00
N SER A 173 4.07 -6.32 -13.67
CA SER A 173 3.91 -7.63 -13.02
C SER A 173 5.15 -8.07 -12.23
N LYS A 174 6.33 -7.52 -12.53
CA LYS A 174 7.60 -7.79 -11.85
C LYS A 174 7.91 -6.83 -10.71
N THR A 175 7.14 -5.75 -10.57
CA THR A 175 7.19 -4.89 -9.38
C THR A 175 6.85 -5.69 -8.13
N ALA A 176 7.44 -5.36 -6.99
CA ALA A 176 7.15 -6.04 -5.73
C ALA A 176 5.65 -6.08 -5.45
N ASP A 177 5.18 -7.21 -4.95
CA ASP A 177 3.76 -7.41 -4.63
C ASP A 177 3.27 -6.40 -3.61
N ILE A 178 2.29 -5.57 -3.98
CA ILE A 178 1.71 -4.54 -3.10
C ILE A 178 1.11 -5.10 -1.81
N TYR A 179 0.74 -6.38 -1.81
CA TYR A 179 0.25 -7.09 -0.62
C TYR A 179 1.36 -7.78 0.19
N ASN A 180 2.63 -7.55 -0.16
CA ASN A 180 3.75 -7.95 0.68
C ASN A 180 3.74 -7.14 1.97
N GLU A 181 3.92 -7.80 3.11
CA GLU A 181 3.87 -7.17 4.44
C GLU A 181 4.87 -6.01 4.59
N LYS A 182 6.04 -6.09 3.96
CA LYS A 182 7.02 -5.00 3.97
C LYS A 182 6.54 -3.79 3.14
N VAL A 183 5.82 -4.01 2.02
CA VAL A 183 5.19 -2.93 1.24
C VAL A 183 4.11 -2.26 2.06
N LEU A 184 3.19 -3.05 2.62
CA LEU A 184 2.06 -2.54 3.42
C LEU A 184 2.54 -1.70 4.61
N ARG A 185 3.57 -2.16 5.32
CA ARG A 185 4.17 -1.38 6.41
C ARG A 185 4.82 -0.10 5.92
N GLY A 186 5.59 -0.16 4.82
CA GLY A 186 6.22 1.03 4.22
C GLY A 186 5.20 2.07 3.77
N ALA A 187 4.08 1.62 3.23
CA ALA A 187 2.99 2.46 2.77
C ALA A 187 2.15 3.06 3.90
N MET A 188 2.19 2.50 5.13
CA MET A 188 1.54 3.06 6.34
C MET A 188 0.04 3.37 6.15
N GLY A 189 -0.69 2.57 5.37
CA GLY A 189 -2.11 2.76 5.07
C GLY A 189 -2.40 3.42 3.72
N SER A 190 -1.47 4.14 3.11
CA SER A 190 -1.68 4.83 1.83
C SER A 190 -2.11 3.91 0.68
N VAL A 191 -1.82 2.61 0.79
CA VAL A 191 -2.31 1.59 -0.15
C VAL A 191 -3.85 1.48 -0.16
N PHE A 192 -4.55 1.96 0.86
CA PHE A 192 -6.01 2.01 0.94
C PHE A 192 -6.59 3.29 0.33
N HIS A 193 -5.77 4.35 0.26
CA HIS A 193 -6.15 5.67 -0.21
C HIS A 193 -6.07 5.78 -1.73
N LEU A 194 -5.02 5.22 -2.32
CA LEU A 194 -4.74 5.28 -3.75
C LEU A 194 -5.16 4.01 -4.47
N PRO A 195 -5.80 4.10 -5.65
CA PRO A 195 -5.95 2.97 -6.53
C PRO A 195 -4.59 2.49 -7.03
N VAL A 196 -4.37 1.18 -6.99
CA VAL A 196 -3.17 0.55 -7.53
C VAL A 196 -3.59 -0.47 -8.59
N LEU A 197 -3.06 -0.30 -9.80
CA LEU A 197 -3.19 -1.24 -10.91
C LEU A 197 -1.89 -2.01 -11.06
N GLN A 198 -1.94 -3.34 -11.04
CA GLN A 198 -0.82 -4.18 -11.42
C GLN A 198 -1.14 -4.88 -12.73
N THR A 199 -0.31 -4.66 -13.76
CA THR A 199 -0.54 -5.17 -15.10
C THR A 199 0.67 -5.94 -15.65
N CYS A 200 0.41 -6.93 -16.51
CA CYS A 200 1.45 -7.58 -17.32
C CYS A 200 1.73 -6.86 -18.64
N ALA A 201 0.89 -5.89 -19.01
CA ALA A 201 0.97 -5.10 -20.24
C ALA A 201 1.25 -3.62 -19.92
N LEU A 202 2.38 -3.36 -19.20
CA LEU A 202 2.69 -2.01 -18.71
C LEU A 202 2.88 -1.00 -19.85
N GLU A 203 3.61 -1.38 -20.89
CA GLU A 203 3.86 -0.51 -22.07
C GLU A 203 2.56 -0.15 -22.79
N GLU A 204 1.66 -1.12 -22.98
CA GLU A 204 0.33 -0.90 -23.57
C GLU A 204 -0.53 0.03 -22.71
N THR A 205 -0.49 -0.16 -21.38
CA THR A 205 -1.20 0.71 -20.43
C THR A 205 -0.67 2.15 -20.49
N VAL A 206 0.64 2.34 -20.54
CA VAL A 206 1.28 3.66 -20.67
C VAL A 206 0.93 4.31 -22.00
N LEU A 207 1.00 3.55 -23.11
CA LEU A 207 0.61 4.03 -24.43
C LEU A 207 -0.83 4.51 -24.46
N PHE A 208 -1.75 3.72 -23.89
CA PHE A 208 -3.16 4.12 -23.77
C PHE A 208 -3.32 5.44 -22.97
N LEU A 209 -2.61 5.61 -21.86
CA LEU A 209 -2.65 6.86 -21.10
C LEU A 209 -2.10 8.05 -21.91
N LYS A 210 -1.07 7.85 -22.71
CA LYS A 210 -0.53 8.89 -23.62
C LYS A 210 -1.57 9.30 -24.67
N GLU A 211 -2.27 8.35 -25.26
CA GLU A 211 -3.37 8.62 -26.22
C GLU A 211 -4.51 9.42 -25.56
N GLN A 212 -4.71 9.27 -24.25
CA GLN A 212 -5.66 10.09 -23.47
C GLN A 212 -5.08 11.46 -23.06
N GLY A 213 -3.87 11.80 -23.50
CA GLY A 213 -3.22 13.09 -23.26
C GLY A 213 -2.40 13.17 -21.96
N THR A 214 -2.00 12.02 -21.39
CA THR A 214 -1.07 11.99 -20.25
C THR A 214 0.36 12.23 -20.73
N ARG A 215 1.04 13.23 -20.18
CA ARG A 215 2.45 13.48 -20.43
C ARG A 215 3.31 12.58 -19.54
N MET A 216 4.21 11.81 -20.15
CA MET A 216 5.06 10.86 -19.45
C MET A 216 6.45 11.43 -19.17
N ILE A 217 6.85 11.40 -17.90
CA ILE A 217 8.14 11.88 -17.41
C ILE A 217 8.90 10.70 -16.84
N GLY A 218 10.00 10.32 -17.48
CA GLY A 218 10.88 9.27 -16.98
C GLY A 218 12.07 9.83 -16.20
N THR A 219 12.60 9.06 -15.25
CA THR A 219 13.85 9.39 -14.56
C THR A 219 15.04 8.79 -15.31
N SER A 220 16.06 9.60 -15.61
CA SER A 220 17.27 9.15 -16.31
C SER A 220 18.48 9.98 -15.89
N LEU A 221 19.65 9.36 -15.80
CA LEU A 221 20.93 10.06 -15.58
C LEU A 221 21.33 10.93 -16.78
N GLN A 222 20.74 10.70 -17.95
CA GLN A 222 21.01 11.45 -19.19
C GLN A 222 19.93 12.49 -19.49
N GLY A 223 18.95 12.67 -18.60
CA GLY A 223 17.84 13.61 -18.75
C GLY A 223 18.22 15.07 -18.57
N LYS A 224 17.24 15.96 -18.76
CA LYS A 224 17.34 17.38 -18.45
C LYS A 224 17.16 17.62 -16.96
N THR A 225 17.79 18.66 -16.43
CA THR A 225 17.72 19.02 -14.99
C THR A 225 16.58 19.98 -14.64
N SER A 226 15.78 20.39 -15.61
CA SER A 226 14.60 21.26 -15.38
C SER A 226 13.35 20.59 -15.92
N LEU A 227 12.29 20.62 -15.12
CA LEU A 227 10.94 20.28 -15.58
C LEU A 227 10.42 21.39 -16.48
N SER A 228 9.68 21.02 -17.51
CA SER A 228 9.05 21.99 -18.40
C SER A 228 8.03 22.85 -17.62
N ALA A 229 8.09 24.17 -17.78
CA ALA A 229 7.08 25.11 -17.23
C ALA A 229 5.65 24.83 -17.75
N SER A 230 5.50 23.96 -18.75
CA SER A 230 4.19 23.57 -19.30
C SER A 230 3.47 22.48 -18.51
N LEU A 231 4.00 21.99 -17.38
CA LEU A 231 3.35 20.91 -16.61
C LEU A 231 2.01 21.34 -16.04
N ALA A 232 1.87 22.58 -15.56
CA ALA A 232 0.62 23.12 -15.05
C ALA A 232 -0.52 23.15 -16.11
N ALA A 233 -0.17 23.14 -17.40
CA ALA A 233 -1.13 23.15 -18.50
C ALA A 233 -1.54 21.73 -18.96
N GLN A 234 -0.94 20.67 -18.38
CA GLN A 234 -1.26 19.29 -18.79
C GLN A 234 -2.58 18.84 -18.19
N LYS A 235 -3.30 17.97 -18.93
CA LYS A 235 -4.51 17.30 -18.43
C LYS A 235 -4.19 16.14 -17.50
N ALA A 236 -3.06 15.51 -17.70
CA ALA A 236 -2.56 14.44 -16.84
C ALA A 236 -1.03 14.32 -16.96
N VAL A 237 -0.38 13.85 -15.90
CA VAL A 237 1.06 13.61 -15.82
C VAL A 237 1.33 12.22 -15.26
N GLY A 238 2.21 11.46 -15.91
CA GLY A 238 2.70 10.17 -15.44
C GLY A 238 4.19 10.22 -15.15
N ILE A 239 4.62 9.77 -13.97
CA ILE A 239 6.03 9.60 -13.62
C ILE A 239 6.41 8.14 -13.79
N ILE A 240 7.42 7.86 -14.58
CA ILE A 240 7.94 6.50 -14.78
C ILE A 240 9.24 6.32 -13.99
N LEU A 241 9.22 5.35 -13.08
CA LEU A 241 10.35 4.97 -12.22
C LEU A 241 10.80 3.56 -12.60
N GLY A 242 12.06 3.42 -12.94
CA GLY A 242 12.62 2.14 -13.35
C GLY A 242 13.21 1.33 -12.19
N ASN A 243 13.67 0.12 -12.52
CA ASN A 243 14.36 -0.79 -11.62
C ASN A 243 15.60 -0.14 -10.97
N GLU A 244 15.88 -0.48 -9.72
CA GLU A 244 16.96 0.10 -8.92
C GLU A 244 18.36 -0.07 -9.54
N SER A 245 18.59 -1.17 -10.22
CA SER A 245 19.90 -1.50 -10.80
C SER A 245 19.99 -1.25 -12.30
N LYS A 246 18.88 -1.47 -13.02
CA LYS A 246 18.84 -1.44 -14.49
C LYS A 246 18.26 -0.14 -15.05
N GLY A 247 17.59 0.65 -14.20
CA GLY A 247 16.79 1.78 -14.64
C GLY A 247 15.49 1.35 -15.34
N MET A 248 14.92 2.23 -16.13
CA MET A 248 13.74 1.93 -16.96
C MET A 248 14.12 0.97 -18.09
N SER A 249 13.18 0.13 -18.49
CA SER A 249 13.29 -0.65 -19.74
C SER A 249 13.36 0.28 -20.94
N LYS A 250 13.97 -0.20 -22.04
CA LYS A 250 14.05 0.61 -23.26
C LYS A 250 12.68 1.00 -23.79
N GLY A 251 11.71 0.06 -23.79
CA GLY A 251 10.35 0.34 -24.22
C GLY A 251 9.70 1.45 -23.40
N MET A 252 9.88 1.44 -22.07
CA MET A 252 9.36 2.50 -21.21
C MET A 252 10.07 3.83 -21.41
N ALA A 253 11.38 3.83 -21.63
CA ALA A 253 12.15 5.05 -21.92
C ALA A 253 11.71 5.70 -23.25
N ASP A 254 11.44 4.90 -24.27
CA ASP A 254 10.97 5.36 -25.59
C ASP A 254 9.53 5.95 -25.52
N LEU A 255 8.74 5.59 -24.50
CA LEU A 255 7.41 6.15 -24.25
C LEU A 255 7.43 7.47 -23.45
N CYS A 256 8.56 7.87 -22.87
CA CYS A 256 8.68 9.14 -22.16
C CYS A 256 8.66 10.33 -23.11
N ASP A 257 7.90 11.35 -22.78
CA ASP A 257 7.91 12.65 -23.47
C ASP A 257 9.09 13.51 -23.00
N ASP A 258 9.45 13.37 -21.71
CA ASP A 258 10.60 14.01 -21.10
C ASP A 258 11.39 13.02 -20.26
N LEU A 259 12.69 13.17 -20.27
CA LEU A 259 13.60 12.50 -19.34
C LEU A 259 14.14 13.52 -18.34
N TYR A 260 13.87 13.28 -17.06
CA TYR A 260 14.29 14.16 -15.97
C TYR A 260 15.49 13.58 -15.23
N LYS A 261 16.49 14.41 -15.00
CA LYS A 261 17.69 14.12 -14.23
C LYS A 261 17.69 14.92 -12.96
N LEU A 262 17.71 14.27 -11.82
CA LEU A 262 17.99 14.93 -10.54
C LEU A 262 19.46 15.35 -10.51
N PRO A 263 19.78 16.64 -10.28
CA PRO A 263 21.17 17.09 -10.19
C PRO A 263 21.84 16.50 -8.95
N MET A 264 23.03 15.93 -9.15
CA MET A 264 23.90 15.46 -8.08
C MET A 264 24.97 16.52 -7.81
N TYR A 265 24.95 17.15 -6.64
CA TYR A 265 25.91 18.18 -6.26
C TYR A 265 27.12 17.63 -5.49
N GLY A 266 27.06 16.35 -5.10
CA GLY A 266 28.10 15.61 -4.37
C GLY A 266 28.74 14.53 -5.24
N HIS A 267 29.33 13.52 -4.57
CA HIS A 267 30.05 12.42 -5.22
C HIS A 267 29.18 11.16 -5.46
N ALA A 268 27.93 11.17 -5.04
CA ALA A 268 27.04 10.04 -5.27
C ALA A 268 26.64 9.95 -6.76
N GLU A 269 26.68 8.74 -7.32
CA GLU A 269 26.31 8.51 -8.73
C GLU A 269 24.79 8.58 -8.95
N SER A 270 24.01 8.19 -7.95
CA SER A 270 22.55 8.14 -8.01
C SER A 270 21.92 8.22 -6.62
N LEU A 271 20.61 8.41 -6.55
CA LEU A 271 19.79 8.31 -5.35
C LEU A 271 19.03 6.99 -5.34
N ASN A 272 18.67 6.56 -4.12
CA ASN A 272 17.67 5.50 -3.97
C ASN A 272 16.39 5.88 -4.74
N VAL A 273 15.76 4.92 -5.42
CA VAL A 273 14.61 5.16 -6.32
C VAL A 273 13.44 5.80 -5.59
N SER A 274 13.16 5.44 -4.33
CA SER A 274 12.07 6.05 -3.57
C SER A 274 12.37 7.49 -3.14
N VAL A 275 13.64 7.83 -2.92
CA VAL A 275 14.08 9.21 -2.65
C VAL A 275 13.95 10.06 -3.91
N ALA A 276 14.48 9.57 -5.04
CA ALA A 276 14.35 10.22 -6.36
C ALA A 276 12.88 10.45 -6.74
N ALA A 277 12.05 9.43 -6.53
CA ALA A 277 10.61 9.50 -6.73
C ALA A 277 9.96 10.60 -5.88
N GLY A 278 10.33 10.69 -4.60
CA GLY A 278 9.79 11.70 -3.69
C GLY A 278 10.09 13.12 -4.13
N ILE A 279 11.34 13.40 -4.52
CA ILE A 279 11.74 14.71 -5.02
C ILE A 279 10.93 15.07 -6.28
N LEU A 280 10.88 14.16 -7.26
CA LEU A 280 10.19 14.42 -8.52
C LEU A 280 8.68 14.57 -8.33
N MET A 281 8.05 13.75 -7.47
CA MET A 281 6.63 13.87 -7.16
C MET A 281 6.28 15.23 -6.56
N TYR A 282 7.10 15.75 -5.64
CA TYR A 282 6.86 17.04 -5.02
C TYR A 282 7.17 18.21 -5.98
N ASP A 283 8.17 18.09 -6.86
CA ASP A 283 8.43 19.10 -7.88
C ASP A 283 7.24 19.22 -8.84
N ILE A 284 6.67 18.09 -9.26
CA ILE A 284 5.48 18.06 -10.12
C ILE A 284 4.25 18.57 -9.36
N ALA A 285 4.03 18.13 -8.11
CA ALA A 285 2.89 18.57 -7.32
C ALA A 285 2.88 20.08 -7.12
N ARG A 286 4.04 20.70 -6.85
CA ARG A 286 4.17 22.14 -6.77
C ARG A 286 3.80 22.82 -8.09
N ALA A 287 4.38 22.35 -9.20
CA ALA A 287 4.09 22.92 -10.53
C ALA A 287 2.62 22.78 -10.96
N MET A 288 1.87 21.83 -10.37
CA MET A 288 0.44 21.63 -10.66
C MET A 288 -0.48 22.44 -9.73
N HIS A 289 0.01 22.86 -8.56
CA HIS A 289 -0.79 23.58 -7.56
C HIS A 289 -0.48 25.10 -7.50
N GLU A 290 0.62 25.55 -8.10
CA GLU A 290 0.96 26.96 -8.34
C GLU A 290 0.32 27.48 -9.64
#